data_6f6e5ce4a299b4e4db6f9f2b5ede3589
#
_entry.id   6f6e5ce4a299b4e4db6f9f2b5ede3589
#
_cell.length_a   1.000
_cell.length_b   1.000
_cell.length_c   1.000
_cell.angle_alpha   90.00
_cell.angle_beta   90.00
_cell.angle_gamma   90.00
#
_symmetry.space_group_name_H-M   'P 1'
#
loop_
_entity.id
_entity.type
_entity.pdbx_description
1 polymer ?
#
loop_
_entity_poly.entity_id
_entity_poly.type
_entity_poly.pdbx_seq_one_letter_code
_entity_poly.pdbx_strand_id
1 'polypeptide(L)'
;HSVNGVAKIHSDIIKNIVLKDFYALTPEKFNNKTNGISHRRFFAEANPTYAKLVTEAIGDGWLKDAFELEKLKEFQNDTEFLKAVGASKRANKERLAAYVKAETGLVIDPNTVFDVQVKRFHAYKRQLMNIMKVMDIYNRRIADPNFHVTPTTFIFSGKAASSYTFAKETIRLINSVADVINNDPRVNEVMKVCFIPNFRVSNAQLIYPA
;
A
#
# COMPACT_ATOMS: atom_id res chain seq x y z
N HIS A 1 4.50 -27.70 22.51
CA HIS A 1 4.24 -26.44 21.81
C HIS A 1 4.65 -26.57 20.35
N SER A 2 4.25 -25.62 19.51
CA SER A 2 4.47 -25.58 18.07
C SER A 2 5.50 -24.52 17.69
N VAL A 3 6.25 -24.77 16.64
CA VAL A 3 7.19 -23.81 15.99
C VAL A 3 6.73 -23.63 14.55
N ASN A 4 6.55 -22.38 14.11
CA ASN A 4 6.19 -22.12 12.71
C ASN A 4 6.94 -20.96 12.10
N GLY A 5 7.19 -21.08 10.80
CA GLY A 5 7.48 -19.94 9.95
C GLY A 5 6.20 -19.24 9.49
N VAL A 6 6.32 -18.02 9.02
CA VAL A 6 5.21 -17.17 8.55
C VAL A 6 5.13 -17.07 7.03
N ALA A 7 5.95 -17.83 6.34
CA ALA A 7 5.94 -18.13 4.91
C ALA A 7 6.69 -19.44 4.68
N LYS A 8 6.48 -20.12 3.55
CA LYS A 8 7.17 -21.40 3.27
C LYS A 8 8.69 -21.25 3.36
N ILE A 9 9.25 -20.24 2.72
CA ILE A 9 10.71 -19.97 2.76
C ILE A 9 11.23 -19.75 4.20
N HIS A 10 10.46 -19.06 5.05
CA HIS A 10 10.85 -18.87 6.45
C HIS A 10 10.80 -20.17 7.22
N SER A 11 9.79 -21.01 6.98
CA SER A 11 9.68 -22.33 7.58
C SER A 11 10.86 -23.23 7.19
N ASP A 12 11.26 -23.20 5.92
CA ASP A 12 12.38 -23.98 5.42
C ASP A 12 13.73 -23.48 6.03
N ILE A 13 13.91 -22.17 6.17
CA ILE A 13 15.09 -21.59 6.86
C ILE A 13 15.11 -22.00 8.33
N ILE A 14 13.99 -21.96 9.04
CA ILE A 14 13.90 -22.37 10.45
C ILE A 14 14.29 -23.84 10.59
N LYS A 15 13.75 -24.72 9.75
CA LYS A 15 13.99 -26.16 9.80
C LYS A 15 15.42 -26.54 9.44
N ASN A 16 15.97 -25.92 8.40
CA ASN A 16 17.22 -26.40 7.78
C ASN A 16 18.46 -25.62 8.25
N ILE A 17 18.29 -24.42 8.85
CA ILE A 17 19.39 -23.53 9.23
C ILE A 17 19.30 -23.13 10.70
N VAL A 18 18.25 -22.39 11.09
CA VAL A 18 18.21 -21.69 12.39
C VAL A 18 17.99 -22.65 13.56
N LEU A 19 17.07 -23.59 13.40
CA LEU A 19 16.69 -24.59 14.43
C LEU A 19 16.86 -26.03 13.92
N LYS A 20 17.86 -26.27 13.11
CA LYS A 20 18.13 -27.55 12.44
C LYS A 20 18.17 -28.73 13.43
N ASP A 21 18.89 -28.57 14.53
CA ASP A 21 19.07 -29.64 15.51
C ASP A 21 17.76 -29.94 16.28
N PHE A 22 16.98 -28.89 16.59
CA PHE A 22 15.65 -29.07 17.19
C PHE A 22 14.67 -29.69 16.22
N TYR A 23 14.78 -29.38 14.91
CA TYR A 23 13.97 -30.04 13.88
C TYR A 23 14.30 -31.52 13.75
N ALA A 24 15.58 -31.91 13.85
CA ALA A 24 15.99 -33.31 13.85
C ALA A 24 15.43 -34.10 15.04
N LEU A 25 15.28 -33.48 16.21
CA LEU A 25 14.78 -34.12 17.43
C LEU A 25 13.23 -34.19 17.48
N THR A 26 12.52 -33.17 16.98
CA THR A 26 11.06 -33.05 17.11
C THR A 26 10.43 -32.44 15.86
N PRO A 27 10.54 -33.11 14.68
CA PRO A 27 10.08 -32.55 13.41
C PRO A 27 8.58 -32.28 13.38
N GLU A 28 7.79 -33.03 14.13
CA GLU A 28 6.34 -32.87 14.23
C GLU A 28 5.89 -31.52 14.82
N LYS A 29 6.77 -30.82 15.52
CA LYS A 29 6.48 -29.50 16.09
C LYS A 29 6.58 -28.37 15.08
N PHE A 30 7.25 -28.61 13.95
CA PHE A 30 7.54 -27.59 12.96
C PHE A 30 6.52 -27.60 11.83
N ASN A 31 5.92 -26.44 11.59
CA ASN A 31 4.92 -26.26 10.54
C ASN A 31 5.02 -24.88 9.88
N ASN A 32 4.18 -24.61 8.89
CA ASN A 32 4.08 -23.33 8.24
C ASN A 32 2.69 -22.73 8.48
N LYS A 33 2.66 -21.44 8.83
CA LYS A 33 1.43 -20.62 8.89
C LYS A 33 1.70 -19.34 8.12
N THR A 34 1.42 -19.35 6.81
CA THR A 34 1.62 -18.20 5.95
C THR A 34 0.81 -17.00 6.45
N ASN A 35 1.48 -15.85 6.51
CA ASN A 35 0.79 -14.60 6.81
C ASN A 35 -0.34 -14.34 5.82
N GLY A 36 -1.41 -13.76 6.30
CA GLY A 36 -2.55 -13.36 5.51
C GLY A 36 -3.04 -11.96 5.86
N ILE A 37 -4.10 -11.55 5.20
CA ILE A 37 -4.81 -10.31 5.44
C ILE A 37 -6.27 -10.61 5.74
N SER A 38 -6.88 -9.91 6.68
CA SER A 38 -8.32 -9.99 6.90
C SER A 38 -9.07 -9.22 5.81
N HIS A 39 -9.68 -9.93 4.87
CA HIS A 39 -10.53 -9.34 3.83
C HIS A 39 -11.80 -8.71 4.43
N ARG A 40 -12.27 -9.18 5.59
CA ARG A 40 -13.39 -8.56 6.30
C ARG A 40 -13.05 -7.14 6.73
N ARG A 41 -11.86 -6.91 7.32
CA ARG A 41 -11.43 -5.57 7.73
C ARG A 41 -10.98 -4.70 6.55
N PHE A 42 -10.05 -5.22 5.74
CA PHE A 42 -9.34 -4.40 4.73
C PHE A 42 -10.03 -4.38 3.37
N PHE A 43 -11.12 -5.11 3.22
CA PHE A 43 -12.00 -5.01 2.06
C PHE A 43 -13.42 -4.65 2.49
N ALA A 44 -14.15 -5.53 3.19
CA ALA A 44 -15.57 -5.32 3.49
C ALA A 44 -15.80 -4.06 4.35
N GLU A 45 -15.08 -3.89 5.44
CA GLU A 45 -15.20 -2.73 6.34
C GLU A 45 -14.57 -1.46 5.76
N ALA A 46 -13.40 -1.59 5.12
CA ALA A 46 -12.67 -0.45 4.56
C ALA A 46 -13.34 0.15 3.31
N ASN A 47 -14.05 -0.67 2.52
CA ASN A 47 -14.71 -0.28 1.28
C ASN A 47 -16.15 -0.81 1.19
N PRO A 48 -17.09 -0.30 2.01
CA PRO A 48 -18.45 -0.83 2.10
C PRO A 48 -19.22 -0.71 0.77
N THR A 49 -18.96 0.33 -0.03
CA THR A 49 -19.61 0.51 -1.34
C THR A 49 -19.20 -0.63 -2.30
N TYR A 50 -17.92 -0.96 -2.36
CA TYR A 50 -17.45 -2.06 -3.20
C TYR A 50 -17.87 -3.42 -2.64
N ALA A 51 -17.84 -3.59 -1.32
CA ALA A 51 -18.31 -4.81 -0.66
C ALA A 51 -19.79 -5.08 -0.95
N LYS A 52 -20.63 -4.04 -0.96
CA LYS A 52 -22.04 -4.13 -1.35
C LYS A 52 -22.18 -4.58 -2.80
N LEU A 53 -21.45 -3.95 -3.73
CA LEU A 53 -21.44 -4.32 -5.15
C LEU A 53 -21.06 -5.78 -5.36
N VAL A 54 -20.01 -6.24 -4.68
CA VAL A 54 -19.57 -7.65 -4.74
C VAL A 54 -20.64 -8.58 -4.18
N THR A 55 -21.25 -8.24 -3.05
CA THR A 55 -22.29 -9.06 -2.43
C THR A 55 -23.55 -9.16 -3.31
N GLU A 56 -23.92 -8.09 -3.98
CA GLU A 56 -25.04 -8.09 -4.94
C GLU A 56 -24.73 -8.98 -6.17
N ALA A 57 -23.48 -9.04 -6.60
CA ALA A 57 -23.05 -9.83 -7.76
C ALA A 57 -22.91 -11.33 -7.45
N ILE A 58 -22.30 -11.73 -6.33
CA ILE A 58 -21.90 -13.11 -6.04
C ILE A 58 -22.44 -13.69 -4.73
N GLY A 59 -23.28 -12.93 -3.99
CA GLY A 59 -23.75 -13.32 -2.64
C GLY A 59 -22.74 -12.95 -1.55
N ASP A 60 -23.08 -13.24 -0.29
CA ASP A 60 -22.29 -12.87 0.91
C ASP A 60 -21.30 -13.94 1.40
N GLY A 61 -21.28 -15.10 0.74
CA GLY A 61 -20.44 -16.24 1.12
C GLY A 61 -18.95 -15.90 1.19
N TRP A 62 -18.48 -14.98 0.35
CA TRP A 62 -17.09 -14.50 0.33
C TRP A 62 -16.63 -13.89 1.67
N LEU A 63 -17.53 -13.42 2.52
CA LEU A 63 -17.20 -12.92 3.86
C LEU A 63 -16.66 -14.04 4.78
N LYS A 64 -17.09 -15.28 4.54
CA LYS A 64 -16.63 -16.48 5.27
C LYS A 64 -15.50 -17.18 4.52
N ASP A 65 -15.68 -17.37 3.22
CA ASP A 65 -14.70 -18.00 2.33
C ASP A 65 -14.25 -17.01 1.23
N ALA A 66 -13.05 -16.45 1.39
CA ALA A 66 -12.50 -15.49 0.45
C ALA A 66 -12.27 -16.06 -0.96
N PHE A 67 -12.20 -17.39 -1.13
CA PHE A 67 -12.08 -18.02 -2.46
C PHE A 67 -13.33 -17.82 -3.31
N GLU A 68 -14.48 -17.55 -2.72
CA GLU A 68 -15.68 -17.21 -3.48
C GLU A 68 -15.54 -15.92 -4.31
N LEU A 69 -14.61 -15.03 -3.96
CA LEU A 69 -14.28 -13.85 -4.79
C LEU A 69 -13.82 -14.22 -6.21
N GLU A 70 -13.42 -15.47 -6.45
CA GLU A 70 -13.09 -15.96 -7.79
C GLU A 70 -14.26 -15.88 -8.76
N LYS A 71 -15.50 -15.97 -8.27
CA LYS A 71 -16.74 -15.80 -9.06
C LYS A 71 -16.82 -14.45 -9.76
N LEU A 72 -16.12 -13.42 -9.25
CA LEU A 72 -16.05 -12.11 -9.89
C LEU A 72 -15.43 -12.15 -11.30
N LYS A 73 -14.71 -13.20 -11.66
CA LYS A 73 -14.18 -13.39 -13.02
C LYS A 73 -15.30 -13.42 -14.08
N GLU A 74 -16.51 -13.82 -13.71
CA GLU A 74 -17.66 -13.83 -14.61
C GLU A 74 -18.05 -12.40 -15.04
N PHE A 75 -17.75 -11.39 -14.23
CA PHE A 75 -18.06 -9.97 -14.47
C PHE A 75 -16.91 -9.20 -15.14
N GLN A 76 -15.82 -9.86 -15.54
CA GLN A 76 -14.64 -9.20 -16.12
C GLN A 76 -14.90 -8.37 -17.38
N ASN A 77 -15.99 -8.68 -18.10
CA ASN A 77 -16.43 -7.98 -19.32
C ASN A 77 -17.76 -7.24 -19.12
N ASP A 78 -18.32 -7.23 -17.93
CA ASP A 78 -19.55 -6.49 -17.61
C ASP A 78 -19.24 -5.00 -17.45
N THR A 79 -19.61 -4.21 -18.46
CA THR A 79 -19.31 -2.78 -18.50
C THR A 79 -19.94 -2.01 -17.35
N GLU A 80 -21.16 -2.36 -16.93
CA GLU A 80 -21.86 -1.65 -15.84
C GLU A 80 -21.24 -1.99 -14.49
N PHE A 81 -20.87 -3.26 -14.28
CA PHE A 81 -20.14 -3.68 -13.10
C PHE A 81 -18.78 -2.96 -13.01
N LEU A 82 -18.01 -2.92 -14.10
CA LEU A 82 -16.71 -2.24 -14.15
C LEU A 82 -16.81 -0.73 -13.91
N LYS A 83 -17.86 -0.07 -14.43
CA LYS A 83 -18.14 1.35 -14.12
C LYS A 83 -18.42 1.55 -12.63
N ALA A 84 -19.23 0.67 -12.02
CA ALA A 84 -19.53 0.75 -10.59
C ALA A 84 -18.27 0.52 -9.71
N VAL A 85 -17.40 -0.40 -10.11
CA VAL A 85 -16.07 -0.60 -9.48
C VAL A 85 -15.23 0.68 -9.57
N GLY A 86 -15.16 1.30 -10.76
CA GLY A 86 -14.46 2.56 -10.99
C GLY A 86 -15.02 3.71 -10.14
N ALA A 87 -16.33 3.82 -10.03
CA ALA A 87 -16.99 4.83 -9.19
C ALA A 87 -16.66 4.63 -7.69
N SER A 88 -16.66 3.39 -7.21
CA SER A 88 -16.25 3.07 -5.83
C SER A 88 -14.79 3.45 -5.57
N LYS A 89 -13.88 3.12 -6.51
CA LYS A 89 -12.47 3.51 -6.44
C LYS A 89 -12.32 5.02 -6.36
N ARG A 90 -13.02 5.75 -7.22
CA ARG A 90 -13.01 7.21 -7.26
C ARG A 90 -13.45 7.82 -5.93
N ALA A 91 -14.56 7.37 -5.37
CA ALA A 91 -15.07 7.86 -4.08
C ALA A 91 -14.05 7.64 -2.94
N ASN A 92 -13.35 6.49 -2.93
CA ASN A 92 -12.30 6.22 -1.96
C ASN A 92 -11.08 7.14 -2.13
N LYS A 93 -10.68 7.44 -3.36
CA LYS A 93 -9.60 8.40 -3.63
C LYS A 93 -9.96 9.82 -3.17
N GLU A 94 -11.19 10.25 -3.36
CA GLU A 94 -11.70 11.54 -2.86
C GLU A 94 -11.71 11.58 -1.33
N ARG A 95 -12.14 10.48 -0.69
CA ARG A 95 -12.10 10.34 0.78
C ARG A 95 -10.67 10.42 1.31
N LEU A 96 -9.71 9.76 0.66
CA LEU A 96 -8.30 9.83 1.03
C LEU A 96 -7.73 11.24 0.80
N ALA A 97 -8.08 11.89 -0.31
CA ALA A 97 -7.63 13.26 -0.60
C ALA A 97 -8.13 14.26 0.46
N ALA A 98 -9.38 14.14 0.89
CA ALA A 98 -9.93 14.94 1.99
C ALA A 98 -9.20 14.70 3.32
N TYR A 99 -8.88 13.45 3.63
CA TYR A 99 -8.09 13.07 4.80
C TYR A 99 -6.67 13.66 4.76
N VAL A 100 -5.98 13.52 3.63
CA VAL A 100 -4.63 14.09 3.43
C VAL A 100 -4.66 15.60 3.63
N LYS A 101 -5.64 16.30 3.05
CA LYS A 101 -5.79 17.74 3.24
C LYS A 101 -5.99 18.12 4.71
N ALA A 102 -6.81 17.37 5.43
CA ALA A 102 -7.07 17.65 6.85
C ALA A 102 -5.83 17.41 7.74
N GLU A 103 -5.07 16.34 7.46
CA GLU A 103 -3.90 15.96 8.27
C GLU A 103 -2.62 16.74 7.95
N THR A 104 -2.43 17.15 6.68
CA THR A 104 -1.16 17.70 6.21
C THR A 104 -1.29 19.07 5.56
N GLY A 105 -2.49 19.54 5.28
CA GLY A 105 -2.74 20.74 4.49
C GLY A 105 -2.53 20.57 2.97
N LEU A 106 -1.95 19.44 2.52
CA LEU A 106 -1.66 19.20 1.12
C LEU A 106 -2.94 18.82 0.34
N VAL A 107 -3.19 19.51 -0.77
CA VAL A 107 -4.24 19.15 -1.71
C VAL A 107 -3.67 18.20 -2.77
N ILE A 108 -4.24 17.01 -2.87
CA ILE A 108 -3.91 16.02 -3.90
C ILE A 108 -5.11 15.81 -4.83
N ASP A 109 -4.83 15.56 -6.12
CA ASP A 109 -5.88 15.32 -7.12
C ASP A 109 -6.23 13.83 -7.17
N PRO A 110 -7.49 13.44 -6.88
CA PRO A 110 -7.94 12.06 -7.00
C PRO A 110 -7.93 11.50 -8.45
N ASN A 111 -7.70 12.32 -9.47
CA ASN A 111 -7.54 11.85 -10.86
C ASN A 111 -6.14 11.30 -11.14
N THR A 112 -5.14 11.67 -10.34
CA THR A 112 -3.77 11.18 -10.52
C THR A 112 -3.63 9.71 -10.13
N VAL A 113 -2.61 9.03 -10.66
CA VAL A 113 -2.22 7.71 -10.14
C VAL A 113 -1.75 7.87 -8.69
N PHE A 114 -2.23 7.03 -7.78
CA PHE A 114 -1.70 6.97 -6.42
C PHE A 114 -0.63 5.87 -6.35
N ASP A 115 0.64 6.27 -6.32
CA ASP A 115 1.79 5.38 -6.09
C ASP A 115 2.06 5.33 -4.59
N VAL A 116 1.75 4.19 -3.96
CA VAL A 116 1.64 4.09 -2.50
C VAL A 116 2.69 3.15 -1.92
N GLN A 117 3.49 3.67 -0.98
CA GLN A 117 4.39 2.84 -0.16
C GLN A 117 4.17 3.13 1.33
N VAL A 118 3.31 2.33 1.96
CA VAL A 118 2.88 2.49 3.36
C VAL A 118 3.25 1.27 4.19
N LYS A 119 4.39 1.34 4.86
CA LYS A 119 4.97 0.27 5.69
C LYS A 119 6.03 0.82 6.63
N ARG A 120 6.42 0.06 7.68
CA ARG A 120 7.56 0.46 8.54
C ARG A 120 8.78 0.81 7.70
N PHE A 121 9.48 1.88 8.09
CA PHE A 121 10.74 2.25 7.45
C PHE A 121 11.85 1.29 7.87
N HIS A 122 12.48 0.69 6.86
CA HIS A 122 13.63 -0.19 7.02
C HIS A 122 14.42 -0.27 5.72
N ALA A 123 15.74 -0.39 5.79
CA ALA A 123 16.61 -0.43 4.61
C ALA A 123 16.15 -1.48 3.57
N TYR A 124 15.81 -2.70 4.01
CA TYR A 124 15.38 -3.77 3.09
C TYR A 124 14.04 -3.51 2.39
N LYS A 125 13.21 -2.59 2.91
CA LYS A 125 11.93 -2.19 2.28
C LYS A 125 12.11 -1.15 1.18
N ARG A 126 13.32 -0.60 1.03
CA ARG A 126 13.76 0.23 -0.10
C ARG A 126 12.97 1.54 -0.28
N GLN A 127 12.47 2.15 0.80
CA GLN A 127 11.84 3.47 0.70
C GLN A 127 12.82 4.51 0.15
N LEU A 128 14.13 4.41 0.50
CA LEU A 128 15.16 5.27 -0.06
C LEU A 128 15.23 5.18 -1.58
N MET A 129 15.21 3.97 -2.15
CA MET A 129 15.21 3.79 -3.61
C MET A 129 13.94 4.37 -4.26
N ASN A 130 12.79 4.27 -3.59
CA ASN A 130 11.55 4.83 -4.12
C ASN A 130 11.59 6.36 -4.16
N ILE A 131 12.06 7.03 -3.11
CA ILE A 131 12.18 8.49 -3.16
C ILE A 131 13.25 8.94 -4.16
N MET A 132 14.35 8.18 -4.34
CA MET A 132 15.33 8.45 -5.40
C MET A 132 14.71 8.33 -6.80
N LYS A 133 13.81 7.35 -7.06
CA LYS A 133 13.01 7.28 -8.29
C LYS A 133 12.19 8.56 -8.50
N VAL A 134 11.55 9.05 -7.46
CA VAL A 134 10.76 10.30 -7.54
C VAL A 134 11.66 11.49 -7.88
N MET A 135 12.84 11.58 -7.27
CA MET A 135 13.84 12.60 -7.59
C MET A 135 14.35 12.51 -9.04
N ASP A 136 14.56 11.30 -9.56
CA ASP A 136 14.97 11.09 -10.96
C ASP A 136 13.89 11.58 -11.93
N ILE A 137 12.62 11.23 -11.70
CA ILE A 137 11.50 11.71 -12.52
C ILE A 137 11.41 13.25 -12.49
N TYR A 138 11.54 13.84 -11.29
CA TYR A 138 11.57 15.30 -11.13
C TYR A 138 12.71 15.92 -11.94
N ASN A 139 13.94 15.44 -11.78
CA ASN A 139 15.11 15.97 -12.47
C ASN A 139 14.97 15.88 -13.99
N ARG A 140 14.47 14.76 -14.52
CA ARG A 140 14.21 14.61 -15.96
C ARG A 140 13.17 15.61 -16.46
N ARG A 141 12.10 15.80 -15.71
CA ARG A 141 11.05 16.77 -16.07
C ARG A 141 11.55 18.21 -16.05
N ILE A 142 12.45 18.55 -15.11
CA ILE A 142 13.09 19.87 -15.07
C ILE A 142 14.06 20.07 -16.21
N ALA A 143 14.84 19.02 -16.57
CA ALA A 143 15.81 19.09 -17.66
C ALA A 143 15.13 19.13 -19.05
N ASP A 144 14.00 18.43 -19.21
CA ASP A 144 13.21 18.42 -20.44
C ASP A 144 11.72 18.64 -20.14
N PRO A 145 11.18 19.83 -20.40
CA PRO A 145 9.76 20.12 -20.24
C PRO A 145 8.81 19.24 -21.07
N ASN A 146 9.31 18.53 -22.08
CA ASN A 146 8.52 17.59 -22.89
C ASN A 146 8.60 16.16 -22.37
N PHE A 147 9.43 15.88 -21.36
CA PHE A 147 9.49 14.57 -20.73
C PHE A 147 8.10 14.22 -20.15
N HIS A 148 7.49 13.18 -20.71
CA HIS A 148 6.14 12.78 -20.32
C HIS A 148 6.13 12.18 -18.92
N VAL A 149 5.32 12.74 -18.03
CA VAL A 149 5.05 12.24 -16.69
C VAL A 149 3.54 12.00 -16.57
N THR A 150 3.14 10.75 -16.37
CA THR A 150 1.74 10.46 -16.00
C THR A 150 1.44 11.14 -14.67
N PRO A 151 0.35 11.93 -14.57
CA PRO A 151 -0.01 12.59 -13.32
C PRO A 151 -0.07 11.62 -12.15
N THR A 152 0.82 11.77 -11.18
CA THR A 152 1.04 10.82 -10.08
C THR A 152 1.18 11.53 -8.74
N THR A 153 0.46 11.02 -7.74
CA THR A 153 0.65 11.37 -6.33
C THR A 153 1.41 10.23 -5.64
N PHE A 154 2.63 10.49 -5.21
CA PHE A 154 3.46 9.54 -4.47
C PHE A 154 3.13 9.63 -2.98
N ILE A 155 2.57 8.57 -2.41
CA ILE A 155 2.10 8.54 -1.02
C ILE A 155 2.99 7.64 -0.18
N PHE A 156 3.67 8.23 0.78
CA PHE A 156 4.47 7.52 1.77
C PHE A 156 3.79 7.57 3.13
N SER A 157 3.91 6.49 3.90
CA SER A 157 3.55 6.47 5.31
C SER A 157 4.28 5.34 6.01
N GLY A 158 4.54 5.51 7.29
CA GLY A 158 5.23 4.51 8.09
C GLY A 158 5.81 5.08 9.37
N LYS A 159 6.38 4.20 10.17
CA LYS A 159 7.10 4.55 11.39
C LYS A 159 8.50 3.98 11.35
N ALA A 160 9.46 4.72 11.92
CA ALA A 160 10.82 4.26 12.17
C ALA A 160 10.99 3.90 13.64
N ALA A 161 11.84 2.93 13.97
CA ALA A 161 12.30 2.74 15.34
C ALA A 161 13.07 3.98 15.79
N SER A 162 12.94 4.36 17.05
CA SER A 162 13.50 5.62 17.58
C SER A 162 15.03 5.72 17.43
N SER A 163 15.73 4.59 17.54
CA SER A 163 17.20 4.50 17.41
C SER A 163 17.67 4.27 15.96
N TYR A 164 16.75 4.06 15.01
CA TYR A 164 17.13 3.73 13.61
C TYR A 164 17.35 5.00 12.79
N THR A 165 18.51 5.58 12.90
CA THR A 165 18.88 6.86 12.25
C THR A 165 18.66 6.83 10.74
N PHE A 166 19.13 5.80 10.04
CA PHE A 166 18.92 5.66 8.59
C PHE A 166 17.44 5.77 8.18
N ALA A 167 16.53 5.11 8.90
CA ALA A 167 15.10 5.17 8.61
C ALA A 167 14.53 6.57 8.87
N LYS A 168 14.98 7.25 9.91
CA LYS A 168 14.57 8.63 10.24
C LYS A 168 15.07 9.63 9.20
N GLU A 169 16.31 9.50 8.74
CA GLU A 169 16.86 10.34 7.67
C GLU A 169 16.16 10.08 6.32
N THR A 170 15.73 8.84 6.06
CA THR A 170 14.91 8.54 4.87
C THR A 170 13.55 9.24 4.93
N ILE A 171 12.89 9.27 6.10
CA ILE A 171 11.64 10.04 6.30
C ILE A 171 11.89 11.55 6.09
N ARG A 172 12.99 12.07 6.64
CA ARG A 172 13.39 13.46 6.47
C ARG A 172 13.59 13.80 5.00
N LEU A 173 14.33 12.96 4.25
CA LEU A 173 14.54 13.13 2.81
C LEU A 173 13.22 13.17 2.04
N ILE A 174 12.27 12.25 2.34
CA ILE A 174 10.95 12.23 1.70
C ILE A 174 10.23 13.57 1.90
N ASN A 175 10.22 14.10 3.13
CA ASN A 175 9.57 15.38 3.41
C ASN A 175 10.29 16.55 2.72
N SER A 176 11.62 16.58 2.71
CA SER A 176 12.39 17.62 2.00
C SER A 176 12.14 17.60 0.49
N VAL A 177 12.06 16.41 -0.12
CA VAL A 177 11.71 16.25 -1.54
C VAL A 177 10.26 16.66 -1.80
N ALA A 178 9.34 16.35 -0.88
CA ALA A 178 7.95 16.78 -0.95
C ALA A 178 7.84 18.30 -0.96
N ASP A 179 8.57 18.99 -0.09
CA ASP A 179 8.59 20.46 -0.03
C ASP A 179 9.06 21.07 -1.34
N VAL A 180 10.08 20.50 -1.97
CA VAL A 180 10.59 20.98 -3.27
C VAL A 180 9.54 20.73 -4.36
N ILE A 181 9.09 19.50 -4.56
CA ILE A 181 8.23 19.11 -5.68
C ILE A 181 6.86 19.78 -5.59
N ASN A 182 6.26 19.79 -4.39
CA ASN A 182 4.90 20.32 -4.21
C ASN A 182 4.81 21.83 -4.42
N ASN A 183 5.92 22.56 -4.27
CA ASN A 183 5.99 24.01 -4.44
C ASN A 183 6.63 24.45 -5.78
N ASP A 184 7.09 23.50 -6.61
CA ASP A 184 7.66 23.85 -7.92
C ASP A 184 6.56 23.87 -9.00
N PRO A 185 6.21 25.08 -9.55
CA PRO A 185 5.12 25.20 -10.53
C PRO A 185 5.39 24.47 -11.85
N ARG A 186 6.64 24.08 -12.12
CA ARG A 186 6.99 23.34 -13.35
C ARG A 186 6.54 21.89 -13.33
N VAL A 187 6.26 21.35 -12.14
CA VAL A 187 5.94 19.91 -11.96
C VAL A 187 4.74 19.64 -11.06
N ASN A 188 4.33 20.59 -10.22
CA ASN A 188 3.36 20.34 -9.15
C ASN A 188 1.93 20.03 -9.64
N GLU A 189 1.64 20.20 -10.93
CA GLU A 189 0.38 19.74 -11.55
C GLU A 189 0.42 18.26 -11.92
N VAL A 190 1.60 17.71 -12.20
CA VAL A 190 1.77 16.31 -12.63
C VAL A 190 2.44 15.43 -11.59
N MET A 191 3.07 16.01 -10.57
CA MET A 191 3.72 15.29 -9.48
C MET A 191 3.35 15.90 -8.13
N LYS A 192 2.93 15.06 -7.19
CA LYS A 192 2.79 15.41 -5.77
C LYS A 192 3.46 14.35 -4.92
N VAL A 193 4.08 14.77 -3.83
CA VAL A 193 4.65 13.84 -2.83
C VAL A 193 3.96 14.11 -1.50
N CYS A 194 3.40 13.07 -0.91
CA CYS A 194 2.65 13.13 0.34
C CYS A 194 3.25 12.18 1.37
N PHE A 195 3.53 12.67 2.57
CA PHE A 195 3.86 11.83 3.72
C PHE A 195 2.72 11.88 4.73
N ILE A 196 2.01 10.75 4.91
CA ILE A 196 0.95 10.64 5.92
C ILE A 196 1.59 10.17 7.23
N PRO A 197 1.57 10.98 8.31
CA PRO A 197 2.20 10.63 9.56
C PRO A 197 1.45 9.50 10.29
N ASN A 198 2.15 8.85 11.23
CA ASN A 198 1.59 7.91 12.19
C ASN A 198 0.77 6.77 11.56
N PHE A 199 1.34 6.06 10.57
CA PHE A 199 0.69 4.91 9.92
C PHE A 199 0.16 3.89 10.94
N ARG A 200 -1.10 3.55 10.81
CA ARG A 200 -1.86 2.63 11.66
C ARG A 200 -3.00 1.98 10.88
N VAL A 201 -3.71 1.04 11.50
CA VAL A 201 -4.80 0.29 10.85
C VAL A 201 -5.89 1.23 10.29
N SER A 202 -6.28 2.26 11.02
CA SER A 202 -7.30 3.22 10.56
C SER A 202 -6.84 4.02 9.32
N ASN A 203 -5.54 4.36 9.20
CA ASN A 203 -5.01 4.96 7.97
C ASN A 203 -5.00 3.94 6.82
N ALA A 204 -4.63 2.68 7.10
CA ALA A 204 -4.65 1.62 6.10
C ALA A 204 -6.05 1.41 5.51
N GLN A 205 -7.10 1.48 6.32
CA GLN A 205 -8.49 1.37 5.86
C GLN A 205 -8.93 2.52 4.92
N LEU A 206 -8.26 3.66 4.96
CA LEU A 206 -8.48 4.76 4.02
C LEU A 206 -7.61 4.63 2.76
N ILE A 207 -6.37 4.18 2.93
CA ILE A 207 -5.36 4.14 1.86
C ILE A 207 -5.58 2.95 0.91
N TYR A 208 -5.89 1.76 1.44
CA TYR A 208 -5.95 0.54 0.63
C TYR A 208 -7.08 0.54 -0.42
N PRO A 209 -8.28 1.05 -0.14
CA PRO A 209 -9.33 1.12 -1.16
C PRO A 209 -9.12 2.28 -2.16
N ALA A 210 -8.35 3.28 -1.80
CA ALA A 210 -8.02 4.44 -2.64
C ALA A 210 -6.88 4.11 -3.61
#